data_7cd493c3d49d0aadf72a2594c603dac2
#
_entry.id   7cd493c3d49d0aadf72a2594c603dac2
#
_cell.length_a   1.000
_cell.length_b   1.000
_cell.length_c   1.000
_cell.angle_alpha   90.00
_cell.angle_beta   90.00
_cell.angle_gamma   90.00
#
_symmetry.space_group_name_H-M   'P 1'
#
loop_
_entity.id
_entity.type
_entity.pdbx_description
1 polymer ?
#
loop_
_entity_poly.entity_id
_entity_poly.type
_entity_poly.pdbx_seq_one_letter_code
_entity_poly.pdbx_strand_id
1 'polypeptide(L)'
;MKKIFSYLPFLMVIVLVLPALLPLLNPGFFVMHDDEQVGRLFDLHASLAAFHIPPRIVPNLGFGYGYPFFNFYPPFAYYIGEFFHLLGFGYILSTKLMLVSIFIASAYFMYLFAKQFLGKVGGIVSSVAYTYASYRAIDVYVRGAFAEASSFPFIPLLFWSLYKLQ
;
A
#
# COMPACT_ATOMS: atom_id res chain seq x y z
N MET A 1 -22.03 -14.12 -20.51
CA MET A 1 -20.80 -14.94 -20.35
C MET A 1 -19.52 -14.21 -20.79
N LYS A 2 -19.42 -13.52 -21.94
CA LYS A 2 -18.17 -12.84 -22.38
C LYS A 2 -17.59 -11.81 -21.39
N LYS A 3 -18.41 -11.06 -20.62
CA LYS A 3 -17.93 -10.09 -19.63
C LYS A 3 -17.25 -10.76 -18.42
N ILE A 4 -17.72 -11.91 -17.96
CA ILE A 4 -17.13 -12.62 -16.81
C ILE A 4 -15.71 -13.10 -17.13
N PHE A 5 -15.49 -13.63 -18.35
CA PHE A 5 -14.16 -14.05 -18.82
C PHE A 5 -13.15 -12.89 -18.97
N SER A 6 -13.63 -11.64 -19.05
CA SER A 6 -12.76 -10.46 -19.10
C SER A 6 -12.08 -10.16 -17.75
N TYR A 7 -12.71 -10.50 -16.62
CA TYR A 7 -12.18 -10.26 -15.28
C TYR A 7 -11.34 -11.44 -14.73
N LEU A 8 -11.41 -12.60 -15.38
CA LEU A 8 -10.72 -13.82 -14.95
C LEU A 8 -9.20 -13.61 -14.73
N PRO A 9 -8.45 -12.94 -15.65
CA PRO A 9 -7.02 -12.71 -15.42
C PRO A 9 -6.73 -11.86 -14.18
N PHE A 10 -7.57 -10.88 -13.89
CA PHE A 10 -7.43 -10.04 -12.71
C PHE A 10 -7.73 -10.84 -11.43
N LEU A 11 -8.77 -11.65 -11.43
CA LEU A 11 -9.06 -12.54 -10.31
C LEU A 11 -7.90 -13.52 -10.05
N MET A 12 -7.29 -14.06 -11.10
CA MET A 12 -6.09 -14.89 -10.99
C MET A 12 -4.92 -14.14 -10.35
N VAL A 13 -4.68 -12.88 -10.75
CA VAL A 13 -3.65 -12.04 -10.13
C VAL A 13 -3.92 -11.88 -8.64
N ILE A 14 -5.16 -11.55 -8.24
CA ILE A 14 -5.52 -11.43 -6.82
C ILE A 14 -5.20 -12.73 -6.06
N VAL A 15 -5.69 -13.86 -6.55
CA VAL A 15 -5.49 -15.17 -5.89
C VAL A 15 -4.00 -15.49 -5.73
N LEU A 16 -3.20 -15.23 -6.77
CA LEU A 16 -1.76 -15.52 -6.75
C LEU A 16 -0.96 -14.53 -5.84
N VAL A 17 -1.50 -13.35 -5.57
CA VAL A 17 -0.89 -12.34 -4.70
C VAL A 17 -1.26 -12.58 -3.22
N LEU A 18 -2.39 -13.23 -2.92
CA LEU A 18 -2.84 -13.47 -1.54
C LEU A 18 -1.78 -14.07 -0.63
N PRO A 19 -0.96 -15.05 -1.03
CA PRO A 19 0.06 -15.60 -0.13
C PRO A 19 1.10 -14.57 0.34
N ALA A 20 1.38 -13.53 -0.46
CA ALA A 20 2.27 -12.45 -0.03
C ALA A 20 1.69 -11.62 1.13
N LEU A 21 0.39 -11.71 1.37
CA LEU A 21 -0.33 -10.99 2.42
C LEU A 21 -0.53 -11.83 3.69
N LEU A 22 -0.12 -13.11 3.71
CA LEU A 22 -0.30 -14.00 4.86
C LEU A 22 0.25 -13.44 6.18
N PRO A 23 1.42 -12.73 6.21
CA PRO A 23 1.90 -12.13 7.44
C PRO A 23 0.93 -11.12 8.06
N LEU A 24 0.07 -10.49 7.26
CA LEU A 24 -0.94 -9.54 7.75
C LEU A 24 -2.11 -10.21 8.48
N LEU A 25 -2.27 -11.53 8.36
CA LEU A 25 -3.33 -12.27 9.06
C LEU A 25 -3.00 -12.55 10.54
N ASN A 26 -1.73 -12.42 10.94
CA ASN A 26 -1.34 -12.62 12.32
C ASN A 26 -2.08 -11.66 13.26
N PRO A 27 -2.52 -12.11 14.45
CA PRO A 27 -3.11 -11.24 15.45
C PRO A 27 -2.08 -10.16 15.87
N GLY A 28 -2.54 -8.93 16.12
CA GLY A 28 -1.65 -7.81 16.39
C GLY A 28 -0.96 -7.29 15.14
N PHE A 29 0.24 -6.75 15.31
CA PHE A 29 1.10 -6.29 14.22
C PHE A 29 2.44 -7.03 14.26
N PHE A 30 3.10 -7.17 13.11
CA PHE A 30 4.40 -7.87 13.05
C PHE A 30 5.55 -6.93 13.42
N VAL A 31 6.61 -7.48 13.97
CA VAL A 31 7.83 -6.73 14.33
C VAL A 31 8.58 -6.36 13.07
N MET A 32 8.98 -5.10 12.97
CA MET A 32 9.79 -4.56 11.88
C MET A 32 10.77 -3.51 12.40
N HIS A 33 11.70 -3.08 11.60
CA HIS A 33 12.71 -2.10 12.01
C HIS A 33 12.08 -0.75 12.37
N ASP A 34 11.13 -0.27 11.54
CA ASP A 34 10.37 0.96 11.77
C ASP A 34 8.96 0.58 12.26
N ASP A 35 8.80 0.30 13.55
CA ASP A 35 7.60 -0.27 14.17
C ASP A 35 6.53 0.77 14.58
N GLU A 36 6.81 2.06 14.44
CA GLU A 36 5.89 3.15 14.80
C GLU A 36 4.72 3.36 13.83
N GLN A 37 4.57 2.52 12.81
CA GLN A 37 3.64 2.74 11.69
C GLN A 37 2.18 2.89 12.11
N VAL A 38 1.74 2.10 13.10
CA VAL A 38 0.37 2.19 13.64
C VAL A 38 0.19 3.48 14.45
N GLY A 39 1.22 3.87 15.21
CA GLY A 39 1.24 5.14 15.96
C GLY A 39 1.16 6.36 15.03
N ARG A 40 1.86 6.31 13.90
CA ARG A 40 1.81 7.38 12.88
C ARG A 40 0.42 7.53 12.25
N LEU A 41 -0.31 6.43 12.06
CA LEU A 41 -1.70 6.51 11.61
C LEU A 41 -2.60 7.15 12.68
N PHE A 42 -2.41 6.79 13.94
CA PHE A 42 -3.10 7.43 15.07
C PHE A 42 -2.82 8.94 15.11
N ASP A 43 -1.58 9.35 14.96
CA ASP A 43 -1.17 10.75 14.97
C ASP A 43 -1.70 11.53 13.75
N LEU A 44 -1.76 10.89 12.58
CA LEU A 44 -2.42 11.47 11.40
C LEU A 44 -3.88 11.76 11.72
N HIS A 45 -4.60 10.76 12.25
CA HIS A 45 -6.02 10.90 12.63
C HIS A 45 -6.20 12.05 13.64
N ALA A 46 -5.41 12.08 14.70
CA ALA A 46 -5.49 13.13 15.71
C ALA A 46 -5.28 14.54 15.12
N SER A 47 -4.32 14.67 14.19
CA SER A 47 -4.07 15.94 13.49
C SER A 47 -5.24 16.35 12.59
N LEU A 48 -5.81 15.41 11.85
CA LEU A 48 -6.96 15.67 10.98
C LEU A 48 -8.22 16.01 11.79
N ALA A 49 -8.46 15.31 12.89
CA ALA A 49 -9.58 15.58 13.80
C ALA A 49 -9.48 16.98 14.45
N ALA A 50 -8.26 17.49 14.64
CA ALA A 50 -7.98 18.86 15.08
C ALA A 50 -8.00 19.89 13.94
N PHE A 51 -8.45 19.53 12.73
CA PHE A 51 -8.49 20.36 11.52
C PHE A 51 -7.12 20.88 11.06
N HIS A 52 -6.02 20.20 11.41
CA HIS A 52 -4.69 20.51 10.86
C HIS A 52 -4.54 19.84 9.50
N ILE A 53 -4.89 20.55 8.43
CA ILE A 53 -4.85 20.06 7.05
C ILE A 53 -3.98 20.99 6.19
N PRO A 54 -2.85 20.52 5.62
CA PRO A 54 -2.25 19.20 5.79
C PRO A 54 -1.64 19.00 7.19
N PRO A 55 -1.63 17.76 7.73
CA PRO A 55 -1.00 17.47 9.01
C PRO A 55 0.52 17.59 8.85
N ARG A 56 1.12 18.57 9.49
CA ARG A 56 2.57 18.81 9.42
C ARG A 56 3.26 18.39 10.69
N ILE A 57 2.66 18.72 11.83
CA ILE A 57 3.18 18.43 13.16
C ILE A 57 2.31 17.35 13.79
N VAL A 58 2.93 16.31 14.29
CA VAL A 58 2.28 15.23 15.05
C VAL A 58 2.52 15.47 16.54
N PRO A 59 1.46 15.69 17.31
CA PRO A 59 1.60 16.19 18.69
C PRO A 59 2.18 15.15 19.65
N ASN A 60 1.97 13.85 19.41
CA ASN A 60 2.36 12.78 20.32
C ASN A 60 3.80 12.29 20.12
N LEU A 61 4.43 12.61 18.98
CA LEU A 61 5.83 12.28 18.74
C LEU A 61 6.78 13.27 19.46
N GLY A 62 8.06 12.91 19.55
CA GLY A 62 9.07 13.74 20.22
C GLY A 62 8.80 13.89 21.71
N PHE A 63 8.43 12.79 22.40
CA PHE A 63 8.12 12.78 23.84
C PHE A 63 6.98 13.75 24.24
N GLY A 64 6.03 14.00 23.31
CA GLY A 64 4.92 14.91 23.53
C GLY A 64 5.21 16.40 23.24
N TYR A 65 6.41 16.72 22.79
CA TYR A 65 6.75 18.09 22.35
C TYR A 65 6.26 18.39 20.94
N GLY A 66 5.81 17.37 20.21
CA GLY A 66 5.44 17.45 18.81
C GLY A 66 6.65 17.29 17.88
N TYR A 67 6.42 16.69 16.73
CA TYR A 67 7.45 16.48 15.72
C TYR A 67 6.89 16.77 14.32
N PRO A 68 7.62 17.51 13.46
CA PRO A 68 7.14 17.86 12.11
C PRO A 68 7.28 16.67 11.13
N PHE A 69 6.79 15.50 11.54
CA PHE A 69 7.01 14.23 10.87
C PHE A 69 6.56 14.25 9.38
N PHE A 70 5.34 14.69 9.12
CA PHE A 70 4.77 14.67 7.77
C PHE A 70 5.30 15.78 6.85
N ASN A 71 6.25 16.61 7.31
CA ASN A 71 7.03 17.46 6.41
C ASN A 71 8.17 16.68 5.72
N PHE A 72 8.62 15.57 6.33
CA PHE A 72 9.76 14.77 5.86
C PHE A 72 9.34 13.39 5.39
N TYR A 73 8.25 12.85 5.92
CA TYR A 73 7.75 11.52 5.61
C TYR A 73 6.44 11.63 4.82
N PRO A 74 6.35 11.06 3.60
CA PRO A 74 5.15 11.17 2.77
C PRO A 74 3.90 10.59 3.43
N PRO A 75 2.82 11.36 3.61
CA PRO A 75 1.63 10.91 4.34
C PRO A 75 0.67 10.05 3.51
N PHE A 76 0.93 9.84 2.22
CA PHE A 76 -0.03 9.21 1.31
C PHE A 76 -0.50 7.83 1.78
N ALA A 77 0.43 6.97 2.22
CA ALA A 77 0.08 5.65 2.75
C ALA A 77 -0.93 5.77 3.91
N TYR A 78 -0.65 6.68 4.85
CA TYR A 78 -1.50 6.85 6.03
C TYR A 78 -2.87 7.43 5.71
N TYR A 79 -3.04 8.22 4.65
CA TYR A 79 -4.36 8.64 4.19
C TYR A 79 -5.20 7.45 3.72
N ILE A 80 -4.59 6.41 3.13
CA ILE A 80 -5.29 5.17 2.83
C ILE A 80 -5.71 4.46 4.12
N GLY A 81 -4.82 4.40 5.11
CA GLY A 81 -5.12 3.85 6.43
C GLY A 81 -6.24 4.61 7.14
N GLU A 82 -6.18 5.93 7.10
CA GLU A 82 -7.20 6.82 7.66
C GLU A 82 -8.58 6.59 7.03
N PHE A 83 -8.64 6.41 5.71
CA PHE A 83 -9.88 6.05 5.04
C PHE A 83 -10.53 4.80 5.64
N PHE A 84 -9.76 3.75 5.91
CA PHE A 84 -10.28 2.56 6.57
C PHE A 84 -10.66 2.82 8.04
N HIS A 85 -9.88 3.64 8.74
CA HIS A 85 -10.19 4.01 10.12
C HIS A 85 -11.52 4.76 10.22
N LEU A 86 -11.77 5.69 9.31
CA LEU A 86 -13.05 6.41 9.22
C LEU A 86 -14.25 5.50 8.89
N LEU A 87 -14.02 4.34 8.29
CA LEU A 87 -15.04 3.31 8.12
C LEU A 87 -15.33 2.48 9.39
N GLY A 88 -14.65 2.78 10.51
CA GLY A 88 -14.86 2.14 11.80
C GLY A 88 -13.87 1.02 12.14
N PHE A 89 -12.84 0.78 11.32
CA PHE A 89 -11.82 -0.21 11.64
C PHE A 89 -10.81 0.34 12.67
N GLY A 90 -10.33 -0.52 13.59
CA GLY A 90 -9.26 -0.15 14.53
C GLY A 90 -7.94 0.13 13.80
N TYR A 91 -7.04 0.92 14.40
CA TYR A 91 -5.79 1.37 13.77
C TYR A 91 -4.91 0.23 13.23
N ILE A 92 -4.77 -0.88 13.96
CA ILE A 92 -4.01 -2.05 13.50
C ILE A 92 -4.61 -2.62 12.21
N LEU A 93 -5.92 -2.83 12.17
CA LEU A 93 -6.60 -3.38 11.01
C LEU A 93 -6.57 -2.38 9.84
N SER A 94 -6.75 -1.10 10.09
CA SER A 94 -6.65 -0.04 9.09
C SER A 94 -5.27 0.02 8.44
N THR A 95 -4.20 -0.13 9.24
CA THR A 95 -2.82 -0.21 8.72
C THR A 95 -2.61 -1.47 7.87
N LYS A 96 -3.18 -2.60 8.26
CA LYS A 96 -3.14 -3.83 7.44
C LYS A 96 -3.89 -3.69 6.13
N LEU A 97 -5.10 -3.12 6.17
CA LEU A 97 -5.92 -2.87 4.98
C LEU A 97 -5.26 -1.86 4.03
N MET A 98 -4.55 -0.88 4.56
CA MET A 98 -3.68 0.02 3.80
C MET A 98 -2.65 -0.79 3.00
N LEU A 99 -1.90 -1.69 3.65
CA LEU A 99 -0.92 -2.53 2.97
C LEU A 99 -1.57 -3.46 1.94
N VAL A 100 -2.67 -4.11 2.27
CA VAL A 100 -3.44 -4.93 1.32
C VAL A 100 -3.80 -4.14 0.07
N SER A 101 -4.29 -2.91 0.24
CA SER A 101 -4.67 -2.03 -0.86
C SER A 101 -3.46 -1.69 -1.75
N ILE A 102 -2.31 -1.36 -1.14
CA ILE A 102 -1.05 -1.08 -1.84
C ILE A 102 -0.58 -2.31 -2.65
N PHE A 103 -0.63 -3.50 -2.06
CA PHE A 103 -0.24 -4.74 -2.74
C PHE A 103 -1.14 -5.04 -3.94
N ILE A 104 -2.46 -5.00 -3.74
CA ILE A 104 -3.43 -5.27 -4.81
C ILE A 104 -3.32 -4.23 -5.93
N ALA A 105 -3.24 -2.94 -5.59
CA ALA A 105 -3.13 -1.87 -6.58
C ALA A 105 -1.85 -2.02 -7.42
N SER A 106 -0.70 -2.33 -6.78
CA SER A 106 0.56 -2.47 -7.50
C SER A 106 0.56 -3.69 -8.42
N ALA A 107 0.00 -4.82 -7.99
CA ALA A 107 -0.15 -6.01 -8.82
C ALA A 107 -1.08 -5.74 -10.02
N TYR A 108 -2.18 -5.02 -9.78
CA TYR A 108 -3.12 -4.64 -10.81
C TYR A 108 -2.49 -3.73 -11.88
N PHE A 109 -1.79 -2.67 -11.46
CA PHE A 109 -1.17 -1.76 -12.41
C PHE A 109 -0.01 -2.42 -13.15
N MET A 110 0.75 -3.30 -12.51
CA MET A 110 1.76 -4.09 -13.20
C MET A 110 1.14 -5.04 -14.24
N TYR A 111 0.00 -5.67 -13.93
CA TYR A 111 -0.76 -6.44 -14.91
C TYR A 111 -1.21 -5.57 -16.10
N LEU A 112 -1.77 -4.38 -15.84
CA LEU A 112 -2.22 -3.48 -16.89
C LEU A 112 -1.09 -3.05 -17.82
N PHE A 113 0.08 -2.77 -17.26
CA PHE A 113 1.27 -2.38 -18.03
C PHE A 113 1.83 -3.56 -18.83
N ALA A 114 2.18 -4.65 -18.17
CA ALA A 114 2.87 -5.76 -18.80
C ALA A 114 2.03 -6.47 -19.87
N LYS A 115 0.70 -6.54 -19.71
CA LYS A 115 -0.18 -7.15 -20.72
C LYS A 115 -0.16 -6.45 -22.07
N GLN A 116 0.28 -5.19 -22.15
CA GLN A 116 0.37 -4.47 -23.43
C GLN A 116 1.43 -5.10 -24.35
N PHE A 117 2.48 -5.64 -23.75
CA PHE A 117 3.64 -6.19 -24.47
C PHE A 117 3.65 -7.72 -24.49
N LEU A 118 3.22 -8.35 -23.39
CA LEU A 118 3.37 -9.78 -23.14
C LEU A 118 2.04 -10.55 -23.18
N GLY A 119 0.94 -9.87 -23.48
CA GLY A 119 -0.40 -10.45 -23.45
C GLY A 119 -0.87 -10.81 -22.04
N LYS A 120 -2.03 -11.48 -21.93
CA LYS A 120 -2.69 -11.74 -20.63
C LYS A 120 -1.85 -12.59 -19.68
N VAL A 121 -1.24 -13.65 -20.20
CA VAL A 121 -0.42 -14.58 -19.39
C VAL A 121 0.85 -13.87 -18.91
N GLY A 122 1.56 -13.19 -19.81
CA GLY A 122 2.73 -12.41 -19.44
C GLY A 122 2.42 -11.33 -18.41
N GLY A 123 1.25 -10.67 -18.53
CA GLY A 123 0.77 -9.72 -17.53
C GLY A 123 0.60 -10.33 -16.13
N ILE A 124 0.02 -11.54 -16.05
CA ILE A 124 -0.13 -12.27 -14.77
C ILE A 124 1.24 -12.61 -14.19
N VAL A 125 2.12 -13.21 -14.99
CA VAL A 125 3.47 -13.58 -14.54
C VAL A 125 4.24 -12.35 -14.04
N SER A 126 4.20 -11.25 -14.77
CA SER A 126 4.87 -10.00 -14.36
C SER A 126 4.30 -9.43 -13.06
N SER A 127 2.96 -9.47 -12.86
CA SER A 127 2.33 -9.05 -11.60
C SER A 127 2.80 -9.87 -10.42
N VAL A 128 2.87 -11.18 -10.58
CA VAL A 128 3.35 -12.10 -9.53
C VAL A 128 4.80 -11.82 -9.24
N ALA A 129 5.67 -11.78 -10.25
CA ALA A 129 7.09 -11.48 -10.09
C ALA A 129 7.32 -10.12 -9.40
N TYR A 130 6.56 -9.09 -9.76
CA TYR A 130 6.63 -7.78 -9.15
C TYR A 130 6.20 -7.79 -7.68
N THR A 131 5.18 -8.57 -7.34
CA THR A 131 4.69 -8.70 -5.97
C THR A 131 5.66 -9.45 -5.07
N TYR A 132 6.26 -10.52 -5.59
CA TYR A 132 7.19 -11.38 -4.84
C TYR A 132 8.65 -10.96 -4.96
N ALA A 133 8.96 -9.79 -5.56
CA ALA A 133 10.30 -9.27 -5.55
C ALA A 133 10.84 -9.19 -4.11
N SER A 134 12.03 -9.73 -3.87
CA SER A 134 12.63 -9.81 -2.53
C SER A 134 12.80 -8.43 -1.89
N TYR A 135 13.15 -7.42 -2.69
CA TYR A 135 13.23 -6.04 -2.22
C TYR A 135 11.92 -5.59 -1.56
N ARG A 136 10.78 -5.89 -2.18
CA ARG A 136 9.47 -5.49 -1.67
C ARG A 136 9.10 -6.18 -0.36
N ALA A 137 9.44 -7.48 -0.24
CA ALA A 137 9.22 -8.20 1.00
C ALA A 137 10.07 -7.62 2.14
N ILE A 138 11.33 -7.31 1.87
CA ILE A 138 12.23 -6.66 2.84
C ILE A 138 11.71 -5.27 3.20
N ASP A 139 11.30 -4.48 2.23
CA ASP A 139 10.83 -3.10 2.42
C ASP A 139 9.61 -3.03 3.34
N VAL A 140 8.63 -3.91 3.11
CA VAL A 140 7.38 -3.92 3.89
C VAL A 140 7.52 -4.67 5.21
N TYR A 141 8.06 -5.90 5.19
CA TYR A 141 7.99 -6.80 6.35
C TYR A 141 9.21 -6.77 7.26
N VAL A 142 10.33 -6.22 6.78
CA VAL A 142 11.56 -6.10 7.59
C VAL A 142 11.85 -4.65 7.94
N ARG A 143 11.86 -3.76 6.96
CA ARG A 143 12.14 -2.33 7.17
C ARG A 143 10.94 -1.57 7.73
N GLY A 144 9.72 -1.89 7.31
CA GLY A 144 8.52 -1.12 7.64
C GLY A 144 8.43 0.21 6.87
N ALA A 145 9.02 0.33 5.68
CA ALA A 145 9.06 1.56 4.90
C ALA A 145 7.75 1.79 4.10
N PHE A 146 6.65 2.03 4.79
CA PHE A 146 5.31 2.07 4.17
C PHE A 146 5.10 3.24 3.23
N ALA A 147 5.79 4.36 3.43
CA ALA A 147 5.77 5.46 2.47
C ALA A 147 6.40 5.04 1.14
N GLU A 148 7.54 4.34 1.16
CA GLU A 148 8.18 3.78 -0.02
C GLU A 148 7.30 2.71 -0.66
N ALA A 149 6.74 1.79 0.14
CA ALA A 149 5.82 0.76 -0.33
C ALA A 149 4.63 1.35 -1.08
N SER A 150 4.14 2.52 -0.67
CA SER A 150 3.04 3.21 -1.33
C SER A 150 3.38 3.73 -2.75
N SER A 151 4.66 3.78 -3.12
CA SER A 151 5.11 4.14 -4.46
C SER A 151 4.99 3.00 -5.48
N PHE A 152 5.01 1.74 -5.02
CA PHE A 152 4.97 0.58 -5.93
C PHE A 152 3.77 0.55 -6.90
N PRO A 153 2.55 0.95 -6.55
CA PRO A 153 1.47 1.07 -7.52
C PRO A 153 1.74 2.10 -8.61
N PHE A 154 2.40 3.21 -8.27
CA PHE A 154 2.57 4.34 -9.19
C PHE A 154 3.62 4.07 -10.26
N ILE A 155 4.65 3.26 -9.98
CA ILE A 155 5.70 2.93 -10.95
C ILE A 155 5.10 2.30 -12.22
N PRO A 156 4.42 1.14 -12.15
CA PRO A 156 3.81 0.54 -13.33
C PRO A 156 2.65 1.37 -13.90
N LEU A 157 1.91 2.11 -13.06
CA LEU A 157 0.85 3.01 -13.49
C LEU A 157 1.41 4.13 -14.39
N LEU A 158 2.53 4.74 -13.99
CA LEU A 158 3.19 5.78 -14.78
C LEU A 158 3.60 5.26 -16.16
N PHE A 159 4.29 4.12 -16.22
CA PHE A 159 4.70 3.53 -17.49
C PHE A 159 3.52 3.11 -18.36
N TRP A 160 2.47 2.54 -17.75
CA TRP A 160 1.25 2.23 -18.47
C TRP A 160 0.55 3.47 -19.04
N SER A 161 0.49 4.56 -18.27
CA SER A 161 -0.11 5.82 -18.70
C SER A 161 0.68 6.44 -19.86
N LEU A 162 2.02 6.48 -19.76
CA LEU A 162 2.89 6.97 -20.83
C LEU A 162 2.72 6.16 -22.12
N TYR A 163 2.63 4.84 -22.00
CA TYR A 163 2.37 3.98 -23.15
C TYR A 163 1.01 4.25 -23.81
N LYS A 164 0.01 4.65 -23.04
CA LYS A 164 -1.33 4.95 -23.57
C LYS A 164 -1.43 6.32 -24.23
N LEU A 165 -0.48 7.20 -24.02
CA LEU A 165 -0.42 8.53 -24.65
C LEU A 165 0.22 8.48 -26.04
N GLN A 166 0.91 7.39 -26.40
CA GLN A 166 1.46 7.13 -27.73
C GLN A 166 0.41 6.54 -28.66
#